data_cb43e06a8ba307b1a9a50ae754cf0005
#
_entry.id   cb43e06a8ba307b1a9a50ae754cf0005
#
_cell.length_a   1.000
_cell.length_b   1.000
_cell.length_c   1.000
_cell.angle_alpha   90.00
_cell.angle_beta   90.00
_cell.angle_gamma   90.00
#
_symmetry.space_group_name_H-M   'P 1'
#
loop_
_entity.id
_entity.type
_entity.pdbx_description
1 polymer ?
#
loop_
_entity_poly.entity_id
_entity_poly.type
_entity_poly.pdbx_seq_one_letter_code
_entity_poly.pdbx_strand_id
1 'polypeptide(L)'
;MQKLINSVQNYAWGSKTALTELYGMENPSSQPMAELWMGAHPKSSSRVHDAAGDIVSLRDVIESDKATLLGDAVAKRFGELPFLFKVLCAAQPLSIQVHPNKRNSEIGFAKENAAGIPMDAAERNYKDPNHKPELVFALTPFLAMNAFREFSEIVSLLQPVAGAHPAIAHFLQQPDAERLSELFASLLNMQGEEKFRALAILKSALDSQQGEPWQTIRLISEFYPEDSGLFSPLLLNVVKLNPGEAMFLFAETPHAYLQGVALEVMANSDNVLRAGLTPKYIDIPELVANVKFEAKPANQLLTQPVKQGAELDFPIPVDDFAFSLHDLSDKETTISQQSAAILFCVEGDATLCKGSQQLQLKPGESAFIAANESPVTVRGHGRLARVYNKL
;
A
#
# COMPACT_ATOMS: atom_id res chain seq x y z
N MET A 1 -13.02 24.30 3.79
CA MET A 1 -13.15 22.85 4.00
C MET A 1 -14.18 22.30 3.02
N GLN A 2 -13.84 21.21 2.36
CA GLN A 2 -14.71 20.63 1.32
C GLN A 2 -14.81 19.13 1.50
N LYS A 3 -16.03 18.61 1.55
CA LYS A 3 -16.26 17.16 1.56
C LYS A 3 -15.86 16.59 0.22
N LEU A 4 -15.11 15.49 0.22
CA LEU A 4 -14.67 14.84 -1.01
C LEU A 4 -15.75 13.92 -1.57
N ILE A 5 -15.85 13.91 -2.89
CA ILE A 5 -16.60 12.94 -3.67
C ILE A 5 -15.55 12.02 -4.29
N ASN A 6 -15.45 10.81 -3.78
CA ASN A 6 -14.37 9.89 -4.12
C ASN A 6 -14.82 8.84 -5.13
N SER A 7 -13.87 8.31 -5.89
CA SER A 7 -14.11 7.24 -6.85
C SER A 7 -13.68 5.88 -6.32
N VAL A 8 -14.41 4.85 -6.76
CA VAL A 8 -14.12 3.46 -6.44
C VAL A 8 -13.44 2.80 -7.64
N GLN A 9 -12.36 2.05 -7.38
CA GLN A 9 -11.68 1.24 -8.39
C GLN A 9 -12.20 -0.20 -8.29
N ASN A 10 -12.57 -0.78 -9.43
CA ASN A 10 -13.27 -2.06 -9.49
C ASN A 10 -12.36 -3.21 -9.91
N TYR A 11 -11.14 -3.27 -9.38
CA TYR A 11 -10.20 -4.35 -9.65
C TYR A 11 -10.78 -5.70 -9.20
N ALA A 12 -10.49 -6.76 -9.96
CA ALA A 12 -11.07 -8.09 -9.73
C ALA A 12 -10.80 -8.68 -8.35
N TRP A 13 -9.71 -8.33 -7.71
CA TRP A 13 -9.33 -8.81 -6.38
C TRP A 13 -10.11 -8.14 -5.24
N GLY A 14 -10.91 -7.12 -5.55
CA GLY A 14 -11.62 -6.34 -4.56
C GLY A 14 -12.80 -7.06 -3.93
N SER A 15 -13.08 -6.73 -2.69
CA SER A 15 -14.28 -7.17 -1.98
C SER A 15 -15.54 -6.56 -2.59
N LYS A 16 -16.59 -7.36 -2.69
CA LYS A 16 -17.90 -6.89 -3.16
C LYS A 16 -18.77 -6.35 -2.02
N THR A 17 -18.37 -6.52 -0.78
CA THR A 17 -19.21 -6.26 0.41
C THR A 17 -18.56 -5.36 1.45
N ALA A 18 -17.23 -5.27 1.50
CA ALA A 18 -16.53 -4.62 2.61
C ALA A 18 -16.88 -3.13 2.78
N LEU A 19 -16.90 -2.35 1.70
CA LEU A 19 -17.26 -0.91 1.78
C LEU A 19 -18.72 -0.71 2.15
N THR A 20 -19.59 -1.62 1.77
CA THR A 20 -21.00 -1.59 2.18
C THR A 20 -21.14 -1.91 3.67
N GLU A 21 -20.48 -2.97 4.14
CA GLU A 21 -20.53 -3.39 5.53
C GLU A 21 -19.91 -2.37 6.49
N LEU A 22 -18.79 -1.78 6.13
CA LEU A 22 -18.08 -0.82 6.97
C LEU A 22 -18.65 0.59 6.88
N TYR A 23 -19.03 1.03 5.69
CA TYR A 23 -19.31 2.43 5.44
C TYR A 23 -20.67 2.69 4.75
N GLY A 24 -21.50 1.68 4.60
CA GLY A 24 -22.83 1.84 4.02
C GLY A 24 -22.83 2.23 2.54
N MET A 25 -21.71 2.02 1.83
CA MET A 25 -21.64 2.34 0.40
C MET A 25 -22.48 1.37 -0.42
N GLU A 26 -23.33 1.90 -1.28
CA GLU A 26 -24.18 1.08 -2.13
C GLU A 26 -23.38 0.37 -3.21
N ASN A 27 -23.74 -0.89 -3.46
CA ASN A 27 -23.16 -1.72 -4.53
C ASN A 27 -24.24 -2.55 -5.21
N PRO A 28 -25.20 -1.92 -5.90
CA PRO A 28 -26.38 -2.61 -6.45
C PRO A 28 -26.03 -3.63 -7.52
N SER A 29 -24.92 -3.45 -8.25
CA SER A 29 -24.48 -4.39 -9.30
C SER A 29 -23.48 -5.43 -8.82
N SER A 30 -23.21 -5.51 -7.53
CA SER A 30 -22.29 -6.49 -6.92
C SER A 30 -20.92 -6.53 -7.60
N GLN A 31 -20.39 -5.36 -7.94
CA GLN A 31 -19.05 -5.21 -8.51
C GLN A 31 -17.98 -5.35 -7.42
N PRO A 32 -16.78 -5.81 -7.75
CA PRO A 32 -15.65 -5.64 -6.84
C PRO A 32 -15.45 -4.16 -6.55
N MET A 33 -15.33 -3.81 -5.28
CA MET A 33 -14.98 -2.47 -4.82
C MET A 33 -13.64 -2.57 -4.12
N ALA A 34 -12.57 -2.54 -4.91
CA ALA A 34 -11.22 -2.82 -4.45
C ALA A 34 -10.60 -1.68 -3.67
N GLU A 35 -10.74 -0.45 -4.17
CA GLU A 35 -10.15 0.73 -3.57
C GLU A 35 -11.07 1.94 -3.67
N LEU A 36 -11.17 2.71 -2.59
CA LEU A 36 -11.74 4.05 -2.58
C LEU A 36 -10.58 5.04 -2.60
N TRP A 37 -10.52 5.92 -3.59
CA TRP A 37 -9.43 6.87 -3.75
C TRP A 37 -9.79 8.27 -3.24
N MET A 38 -8.92 8.80 -2.40
CA MET A 38 -9.01 10.15 -1.83
C MET A 38 -7.73 10.91 -2.17
N GLY A 39 -7.82 11.83 -3.10
CA GLY A 39 -6.67 12.61 -3.56
C GLY A 39 -6.90 13.22 -4.93
N ALA A 40 -5.81 13.66 -5.54
CA ALA A 40 -5.81 14.36 -6.82
C ALA A 40 -5.04 13.60 -7.91
N HIS A 41 -5.14 12.28 -7.92
CA HIS A 41 -4.47 11.45 -8.91
C HIS A 41 -5.03 11.73 -10.32
N PRO A 42 -4.17 11.90 -11.34
CA PRO A 42 -4.62 12.27 -12.68
C PRO A 42 -5.60 11.29 -13.32
N LYS A 43 -5.52 10.00 -12.98
CA LYS A 43 -6.43 8.98 -13.51
C LYS A 43 -7.83 9.06 -12.92
N SER A 44 -7.98 9.49 -11.67
CA SER A 44 -9.26 9.47 -10.96
C SER A 44 -9.20 10.37 -9.73
N SER A 45 -9.15 11.68 -9.96
CA SER A 45 -9.17 12.67 -8.88
C SER A 45 -10.49 12.63 -8.11
N SER A 46 -10.40 12.82 -6.79
CA SER A 46 -11.57 13.20 -6.00
C SER A 46 -12.17 14.50 -6.55
N ARG A 47 -13.46 14.68 -6.32
CA ARG A 47 -14.19 15.88 -6.75
C ARG A 47 -14.72 16.62 -5.52
N VAL A 48 -14.97 17.89 -5.71
CA VAL A 48 -15.51 18.78 -4.67
C VAL A 48 -16.57 19.68 -5.30
N HIS A 49 -17.40 20.31 -4.45
CA HIS A 49 -18.28 21.38 -4.89
C HIS A 49 -17.51 22.71 -4.84
N ASP A 50 -17.56 23.47 -5.93
CA ASP A 50 -17.00 24.83 -5.95
C ASP A 50 -17.95 25.84 -5.28
N ALA A 51 -17.57 27.12 -5.30
CA ALA A 51 -18.37 28.20 -4.71
C ALA A 51 -19.72 28.37 -5.37
N ALA A 52 -19.88 27.99 -6.65
CA ALA A 52 -21.15 28.02 -7.39
C ALA A 52 -22.01 26.76 -7.16
N GLY A 53 -21.48 25.75 -6.44
CA GLY A 53 -22.14 24.48 -6.20
C GLY A 53 -21.90 23.44 -7.28
N ASP A 54 -21.09 23.74 -8.29
CA ASP A 54 -20.73 22.79 -9.35
C ASP A 54 -19.71 21.77 -8.86
N ILE A 55 -19.82 20.55 -9.37
CA ILE A 55 -18.87 19.48 -9.06
C ILE A 55 -17.65 19.60 -9.97
N VAL A 56 -16.49 19.79 -9.37
CA VAL A 56 -15.23 19.98 -10.08
C VAL A 56 -14.14 19.05 -9.53
N SER A 57 -13.13 18.78 -10.35
CA SER A 57 -11.98 17.96 -9.94
C SER A 57 -11.14 18.66 -8.87
N LEU A 58 -10.80 17.94 -7.80
CA LEU A 58 -9.86 18.46 -6.78
C LEU A 58 -8.51 18.80 -7.40
N ARG A 59 -8.05 18.01 -8.36
CA ARG A 59 -6.81 18.29 -9.09
C ARG A 59 -6.83 19.64 -9.77
N ASP A 60 -7.93 19.95 -10.47
CA ASP A 60 -8.08 21.25 -11.16
C ASP A 60 -8.15 22.41 -10.16
N VAL A 61 -8.82 22.21 -9.03
CA VAL A 61 -8.87 23.21 -7.95
C VAL A 61 -7.47 23.50 -7.42
N ILE A 62 -6.68 22.46 -7.14
CA ILE A 62 -5.29 22.60 -6.67
C ILE A 62 -4.42 23.32 -7.72
N GLU A 63 -4.55 22.94 -8.99
CA GLU A 63 -3.78 23.55 -10.08
C GLU A 63 -4.06 25.06 -10.21
N SER A 64 -5.25 25.52 -9.84
CA SER A 64 -5.62 26.93 -9.92
C SER A 64 -4.85 27.84 -8.95
N ASP A 65 -4.41 27.30 -7.79
CA ASP A 65 -3.64 28.05 -6.79
C ASP A 65 -2.87 27.11 -5.86
N LYS A 66 -1.82 26.52 -6.38
CA LYS A 66 -1.00 25.52 -5.66
C LYS A 66 -0.43 26.04 -4.35
N ALA A 67 0.12 27.26 -4.37
CA ALA A 67 0.80 27.82 -3.19
C ALA A 67 -0.16 28.00 -2.01
N THR A 68 -1.35 28.52 -2.27
CA THR A 68 -2.35 28.75 -1.24
C THR A 68 -2.94 27.43 -0.72
N LEU A 69 -3.22 26.48 -1.62
CA LEU A 69 -3.95 25.26 -1.27
C LEU A 69 -3.04 24.17 -0.71
N LEU A 70 -1.82 24.02 -1.25
CA LEU A 70 -0.87 23.00 -0.80
C LEU A 70 0.08 23.51 0.31
N GLY A 71 0.23 24.83 0.45
CA GLY A 71 1.28 25.45 1.24
C GLY A 71 2.54 25.65 0.41
N ASP A 72 3.30 26.71 0.72
CA ASP A 72 4.48 27.12 -0.08
C ASP A 72 5.52 26.00 -0.20
N ALA A 73 5.84 25.32 0.90
CA ALA A 73 6.88 24.30 0.91
C ALA A 73 6.50 23.09 0.03
N VAL A 74 5.25 22.62 0.14
CA VAL A 74 4.76 21.48 -0.65
C VAL A 74 4.64 21.86 -2.13
N ALA A 75 4.09 23.03 -2.41
CA ALA A 75 3.94 23.51 -3.78
C ALA A 75 5.31 23.64 -4.48
N LYS A 76 6.31 24.18 -3.77
CA LYS A 76 7.67 24.34 -4.29
C LYS A 76 8.35 23.01 -4.53
N ARG A 77 8.24 22.07 -3.58
CA ARG A 77 8.95 20.80 -3.65
C ARG A 77 8.29 19.79 -4.58
N PHE A 78 6.98 19.65 -4.52
CA PHE A 78 6.25 18.60 -5.23
C PHE A 78 5.44 19.12 -6.43
N GLY A 79 4.98 20.37 -6.39
CA GLY A 79 4.17 20.95 -7.45
C GLY A 79 2.78 20.34 -7.60
N GLU A 80 2.40 19.43 -6.70
CA GLU A 80 1.11 18.76 -6.66
C GLU A 80 0.84 18.25 -5.25
N LEU A 81 -0.39 17.75 -4.99
CA LEU A 81 -0.66 16.98 -3.78
C LEU A 81 0.15 15.69 -3.85
N PRO A 82 1.16 15.49 -2.97
CA PRO A 82 2.19 14.47 -3.21
C PRO A 82 1.80 13.05 -2.81
N PHE A 83 0.56 12.82 -2.36
CA PHE A 83 0.10 11.52 -1.88
C PHE A 83 -1.27 11.16 -2.42
N LEU A 84 -1.54 9.86 -2.40
CA LEU A 84 -2.86 9.28 -2.62
C LEU A 84 -3.26 8.48 -1.39
N PHE A 85 -4.45 8.74 -0.89
CA PHE A 85 -5.02 8.08 0.27
C PHE A 85 -6.15 7.15 -0.18
N LYS A 86 -6.20 5.94 0.38
CA LYS A 86 -7.14 4.91 -0.06
C LYS A 86 -7.76 4.16 1.10
N VAL A 87 -8.97 3.65 0.86
CA VAL A 87 -9.47 2.47 1.58
C VAL A 87 -9.28 1.29 0.62
N LEU A 88 -8.50 0.30 1.04
CA LEU A 88 -8.17 -0.87 0.23
C LEU A 88 -8.87 -2.10 0.81
N CYS A 89 -9.60 -2.83 -0.05
CA CYS A 89 -10.45 -3.96 0.35
C CYS A 89 -10.04 -5.21 -0.43
N ALA A 90 -9.08 -5.97 0.10
CA ALA A 90 -8.59 -7.19 -0.54
C ALA A 90 -9.45 -8.41 -0.15
N ALA A 91 -10.18 -8.95 -1.11
CA ALA A 91 -10.85 -10.24 -0.99
C ALA A 91 -9.99 -11.39 -1.48
N GLN A 92 -9.02 -11.09 -2.34
CA GLN A 92 -8.07 -12.04 -2.92
C GLN A 92 -6.65 -11.49 -2.77
N PRO A 93 -5.63 -12.37 -2.77
CA PRO A 93 -4.24 -11.92 -2.74
C PRO A 93 -3.87 -11.03 -3.95
N LEU A 94 -3.24 -9.91 -3.66
CA LEU A 94 -2.62 -9.06 -4.67
C LEU A 94 -1.25 -9.65 -5.04
N SER A 95 -0.69 -9.19 -6.16
CA SER A 95 0.64 -9.60 -6.59
C SER A 95 1.73 -9.20 -5.60
N ILE A 96 2.80 -9.98 -5.58
CA ILE A 96 4.03 -9.60 -4.88
C ILE A 96 4.72 -8.52 -5.69
N GLN A 97 5.11 -7.44 -5.03
CA GLN A 97 5.64 -6.23 -5.66
C GLN A 97 6.91 -5.75 -4.98
N VAL A 98 7.74 -5.09 -5.77
CA VAL A 98 8.88 -4.31 -5.31
C VAL A 98 8.80 -2.95 -5.97
N HIS A 99 9.01 -1.89 -5.19
CA HIS A 99 9.06 -0.53 -5.73
C HIS A 99 10.50 -0.04 -5.76
N PRO A 100 10.98 0.47 -6.92
CA PRO A 100 12.32 1.02 -7.02
C PRO A 100 12.50 2.24 -6.10
N ASN A 101 13.72 2.51 -5.68
CA ASN A 101 14.03 3.75 -4.98
C ASN A 101 13.92 4.96 -5.94
N LYS A 102 13.96 6.16 -5.40
CA LYS A 102 13.79 7.40 -6.17
C LYS A 102 14.79 7.50 -7.34
N ARG A 103 16.06 7.28 -7.08
CA ARG A 103 17.11 7.36 -8.09
C ARG A 103 16.91 6.33 -9.22
N ASN A 104 16.63 5.09 -8.85
CA ASN A 104 16.42 4.03 -9.84
C ASN A 104 15.14 4.26 -10.64
N SER A 105 14.12 4.86 -10.05
CA SER A 105 12.90 5.24 -10.75
C SER A 105 13.18 6.31 -11.81
N GLU A 106 13.97 7.32 -11.48
CA GLU A 106 14.38 8.38 -12.43
C GLU A 106 15.22 7.81 -13.58
N ILE A 107 16.20 6.97 -13.27
CA ILE A 107 17.06 6.33 -14.26
C ILE A 107 16.26 5.38 -15.16
N GLY A 108 15.43 4.53 -14.57
CA GLY A 108 14.64 3.54 -15.30
C GLY A 108 13.60 4.19 -16.21
N PHE A 109 12.93 5.23 -15.71
CA PHE A 109 11.96 5.99 -16.51
C PHE A 109 12.62 6.64 -17.73
N ALA A 110 13.74 7.31 -17.53
CA ALA A 110 14.49 7.95 -18.64
C ALA A 110 14.99 6.90 -19.64
N LYS A 111 15.49 5.77 -19.16
CA LYS A 111 16.00 4.67 -20.02
C LYS A 111 14.90 4.06 -20.87
N GLU A 112 13.74 3.76 -20.29
CA GLU A 112 12.62 3.20 -21.02
C GLU A 112 12.02 4.20 -22.01
N ASN A 113 11.98 5.49 -21.68
CA ASN A 113 11.59 6.54 -22.62
C ASN A 113 12.56 6.63 -23.80
N ALA A 114 13.88 6.59 -23.56
CA ALA A 114 14.89 6.62 -24.60
C ALA A 114 14.83 5.39 -25.51
N ALA A 115 14.46 4.24 -24.97
CA ALA A 115 14.26 3.01 -25.73
C ALA A 115 12.94 2.98 -26.52
N GLY A 116 12.08 3.98 -26.34
CA GLY A 116 10.79 4.08 -27.04
C GLY A 116 9.75 3.08 -26.60
N ILE A 117 9.85 2.53 -25.39
CA ILE A 117 8.86 1.58 -24.88
C ILE A 117 7.56 2.34 -24.55
N PRO A 118 6.43 1.99 -25.17
CA PRO A 118 5.15 2.65 -24.89
C PRO A 118 4.77 2.55 -23.43
N MET A 119 4.13 3.60 -22.90
CA MET A 119 3.74 3.67 -21.50
C MET A 119 2.77 2.56 -21.09
N ASP A 120 1.94 2.10 -22.02
CA ASP A 120 0.93 1.04 -21.82
C ASP A 120 1.42 -0.35 -22.22
N ALA A 121 2.67 -0.49 -22.68
CA ALA A 121 3.24 -1.78 -23.05
C ALA A 121 3.35 -2.70 -21.82
N ALA A 122 3.11 -4.01 -22.04
CA ALA A 122 3.17 -5.00 -20.97
C ALA A 122 4.55 -5.09 -20.30
N GLU A 123 5.61 -4.86 -21.08
CA GLU A 123 7.01 -4.87 -20.62
C GLU A 123 7.48 -3.54 -20.03
N ARG A 124 6.63 -2.52 -19.97
CA ARG A 124 6.98 -1.24 -19.37
C ARG A 124 7.00 -1.35 -17.83
N ASN A 125 8.16 -1.16 -17.22
CA ASN A 125 8.34 -1.21 -15.75
C ASN A 125 8.08 0.14 -15.08
N TYR A 126 8.57 1.23 -15.70
CA TYR A 126 8.58 2.56 -15.09
C TYR A 126 7.53 3.46 -15.76
N LYS A 127 6.47 3.76 -15.00
CA LYS A 127 5.35 4.61 -15.45
C LYS A 127 5.60 6.09 -15.18
N ASP A 128 6.46 6.38 -14.23
CA ASP A 128 6.83 7.73 -13.79
C ASP A 128 8.24 7.70 -13.17
N PRO A 129 8.84 8.88 -12.92
CA PRO A 129 10.19 8.95 -12.32
C PRO A 129 10.18 8.92 -10.80
N ASN A 130 9.07 8.58 -10.15
CA ASN A 130 8.91 8.70 -8.71
C ASN A 130 9.07 7.36 -7.98
N HIS A 131 9.41 7.45 -6.70
CA HIS A 131 9.35 6.33 -5.79
C HIS A 131 7.91 6.12 -5.28
N LYS A 132 7.66 4.94 -4.69
CA LYS A 132 6.33 4.59 -4.18
C LYS A 132 6.37 4.08 -2.74
N PRO A 133 6.82 4.90 -1.77
CA PRO A 133 6.66 4.54 -0.37
C PRO A 133 5.18 4.45 -0.01
N GLU A 134 4.86 3.52 0.88
CA GLU A 134 3.48 3.23 1.27
C GLU A 134 3.39 3.00 2.78
N LEU A 135 2.28 3.41 3.38
CA LEU A 135 1.89 3.04 4.73
C LEU A 135 0.54 2.33 4.66
N VAL A 136 0.41 1.19 5.32
CA VAL A 136 -0.86 0.50 5.48
C VAL A 136 -1.28 0.54 6.96
N PHE A 137 -2.56 0.85 7.20
CA PHE A 137 -3.18 0.90 8.53
C PHE A 137 -4.41 -0.01 8.52
N ALA A 138 -4.40 -1.06 9.33
CA ALA A 138 -5.46 -2.06 9.32
C ALA A 138 -6.78 -1.54 9.91
N LEU A 139 -7.87 -1.71 9.17
CA LEU A 139 -9.24 -1.46 9.66
C LEU A 139 -9.91 -2.75 10.14
N THR A 140 -9.59 -3.86 9.53
CA THR A 140 -9.96 -5.23 9.94
C THR A 140 -8.68 -6.03 10.14
N PRO A 141 -8.75 -7.27 10.67
CA PRO A 141 -7.57 -8.14 10.57
C PRO A 141 -7.06 -8.17 9.13
N PHE A 142 -5.77 -7.93 8.96
CA PHE A 142 -5.15 -7.71 7.64
C PHE A 142 -3.94 -8.60 7.48
N LEU A 143 -3.97 -9.45 6.45
CA LEU A 143 -2.90 -10.39 6.15
C LEU A 143 -2.02 -9.84 5.02
N ALA A 144 -0.71 -9.83 5.22
CA ALA A 144 0.26 -9.34 4.26
C ALA A 144 1.57 -10.12 4.34
N MET A 145 2.43 -9.90 3.35
CA MET A 145 3.84 -10.28 3.41
C MET A 145 4.69 -9.02 3.30
N ASN A 146 5.77 -8.93 4.07
CA ASN A 146 6.68 -7.79 4.00
C ASN A 146 8.08 -8.16 4.42
N ALA A 147 9.04 -7.91 3.55
CA ALA A 147 10.47 -8.09 3.75
C ALA A 147 10.90 -9.57 3.94
N PHE A 148 12.17 -9.82 3.70
CA PHE A 148 12.73 -11.16 3.92
C PHE A 148 12.78 -11.50 5.41
N ARG A 149 12.47 -12.75 5.72
CA ARG A 149 12.66 -13.33 7.06
C ARG A 149 14.14 -13.34 7.40
N GLU A 150 14.45 -13.51 8.67
CA GLU A 150 15.81 -13.86 9.09
C GLU A 150 16.26 -15.13 8.38
N PHE A 151 17.52 -15.16 7.94
CA PHE A 151 18.02 -16.26 7.10
C PHE A 151 17.95 -17.61 7.81
N SER A 152 18.19 -17.65 9.12
CA SER A 152 18.04 -18.87 9.92
C SER A 152 16.60 -19.41 9.90
N GLU A 153 15.62 -18.54 9.87
CA GLU A 153 14.21 -18.89 9.76
C GLU A 153 13.88 -19.43 8.36
N ILE A 154 14.39 -18.79 7.31
CA ILE A 154 14.26 -19.27 5.94
C ILE A 154 14.86 -20.67 5.81
N VAL A 155 16.04 -20.90 6.38
CA VAL A 155 16.69 -22.23 6.38
C VAL A 155 15.77 -23.28 6.97
N SER A 156 15.18 -23.01 8.13
CA SER A 156 14.25 -23.95 8.79
C SER A 156 13.02 -24.24 7.95
N LEU A 157 12.42 -23.19 7.37
CA LEU A 157 11.19 -23.30 6.59
C LEU A 157 11.39 -23.99 5.23
N LEU A 158 12.58 -23.92 4.66
CA LEU A 158 12.88 -24.56 3.38
C LEU A 158 13.20 -26.06 3.50
N GLN A 159 13.47 -26.58 4.71
CA GLN A 159 13.81 -28.00 4.89
C GLN A 159 12.77 -28.94 4.27
N PRO A 160 11.46 -28.77 4.50
CA PRO A 160 10.46 -29.67 3.92
C PRO A 160 10.38 -29.65 2.39
N VAL A 161 10.93 -28.62 1.76
CA VAL A 161 10.89 -28.44 0.30
C VAL A 161 12.30 -28.41 -0.33
N ALA A 162 13.29 -28.92 0.39
CA ALA A 162 14.71 -28.86 -0.03
C ALA A 162 14.95 -29.45 -1.42
N GLY A 163 14.19 -30.44 -1.84
CA GLY A 163 14.31 -31.08 -3.15
C GLY A 163 13.59 -30.35 -4.30
N ALA A 164 12.90 -29.25 -4.04
CA ALA A 164 12.10 -28.58 -5.07
C ALA A 164 12.95 -27.91 -6.14
N HIS A 165 14.14 -27.37 -5.80
CA HIS A 165 15.04 -26.71 -6.73
C HIS A 165 16.48 -26.72 -6.19
N PRO A 166 17.50 -26.88 -7.06
CA PRO A 166 18.90 -26.84 -6.62
C PRO A 166 19.31 -25.57 -5.87
N ALA A 167 18.74 -24.42 -6.22
CA ALA A 167 19.04 -23.16 -5.55
C ALA A 167 18.62 -23.15 -4.07
N ILE A 168 17.64 -23.96 -3.68
CA ILE A 168 17.28 -24.15 -2.27
C ILE A 168 18.42 -24.83 -1.53
N ALA A 169 18.97 -25.92 -2.08
CA ALA A 169 20.11 -26.61 -1.50
C ALA A 169 21.32 -25.69 -1.37
N HIS A 170 21.59 -24.85 -2.37
CA HIS A 170 22.69 -23.87 -2.33
C HIS A 170 22.50 -22.88 -1.16
N PHE A 171 21.29 -22.35 -0.99
CA PHE A 171 20.99 -21.46 0.12
C PHE A 171 21.12 -22.14 1.47
N LEU A 172 20.65 -23.40 1.61
CA LEU A 172 20.76 -24.17 2.84
C LEU A 172 22.21 -24.41 3.25
N GLN A 173 23.11 -24.59 2.26
CA GLN A 173 24.55 -24.78 2.50
C GLN A 173 25.23 -23.46 2.88
N GLN A 174 24.82 -22.34 2.31
CA GLN A 174 25.41 -21.02 2.53
C GLN A 174 24.30 -19.95 2.56
N PRO A 175 23.65 -19.76 3.72
CA PRO A 175 22.52 -18.83 3.83
C PRO A 175 22.99 -17.38 3.93
N ASP A 176 23.25 -16.78 2.79
CA ASP A 176 23.68 -15.40 2.66
C ASP A 176 22.85 -14.65 1.60
N ALA A 177 23.09 -13.35 1.45
CA ALA A 177 22.38 -12.49 0.52
C ALA A 177 22.53 -12.93 -0.94
N GLU A 178 23.74 -13.37 -1.33
CA GLU A 178 24.01 -13.83 -2.69
C GLU A 178 23.19 -15.08 -3.03
N ARG A 179 23.16 -16.05 -2.12
CA ARG A 179 22.38 -17.28 -2.30
C ARG A 179 20.88 -17.04 -2.23
N LEU A 180 20.44 -16.08 -1.43
CA LEU A 180 19.03 -15.66 -1.42
C LEU A 180 18.62 -15.02 -2.74
N SER A 181 19.48 -14.17 -3.30
CA SER A 181 19.26 -13.58 -4.62
C SER A 181 19.15 -14.64 -5.72
N GLU A 182 20.06 -15.61 -5.73
CA GLU A 182 20.02 -16.76 -6.65
C GLU A 182 18.71 -17.53 -6.50
N LEU A 183 18.32 -17.84 -5.27
CA LEU A 183 17.09 -18.58 -4.97
C LEU A 183 15.85 -17.82 -5.45
N PHE A 184 15.76 -16.55 -5.14
CA PHE A 184 14.63 -15.68 -5.51
C PHE A 184 14.47 -15.63 -7.03
N ALA A 185 15.56 -15.37 -7.76
CA ALA A 185 15.55 -15.34 -9.21
C ALA A 185 15.22 -16.72 -9.81
N SER A 186 15.79 -17.78 -9.27
CA SER A 186 15.59 -19.15 -9.76
C SER A 186 14.14 -19.60 -9.64
N LEU A 187 13.49 -19.31 -8.51
CA LEU A 187 12.07 -19.65 -8.32
C LEU A 187 11.18 -18.93 -9.33
N LEU A 188 11.46 -17.66 -9.60
CA LEU A 188 10.71 -16.88 -10.58
C LEU A 188 10.97 -17.29 -12.03
N ASN A 189 12.15 -17.83 -12.33
CA ASN A 189 12.52 -18.30 -13.66
C ASN A 189 11.99 -19.70 -13.99
N MET A 190 11.49 -20.46 -13.01
CA MET A 190 10.97 -21.79 -13.27
C MET A 190 9.82 -21.79 -14.27
N GLN A 191 9.87 -22.73 -15.20
CA GLN A 191 8.82 -22.94 -16.20
C GLN A 191 8.61 -24.44 -16.49
N GLY A 192 7.47 -24.78 -17.08
CA GLY A 192 7.17 -26.12 -17.55
C GLY A 192 7.29 -27.21 -16.48
N GLU A 193 7.93 -28.32 -16.82
CA GLU A 193 8.10 -29.49 -15.93
C GLU A 193 8.87 -29.15 -14.65
N GLU A 194 9.87 -28.28 -14.73
CA GLU A 194 10.64 -27.85 -13.55
C GLU A 194 9.73 -27.17 -12.52
N LYS A 195 8.91 -26.22 -12.96
CA LYS A 195 7.95 -25.52 -12.12
C LYS A 195 6.89 -26.48 -11.58
N PHE A 196 6.32 -27.32 -12.43
CA PHE A 196 5.30 -28.28 -12.05
C PHE A 196 5.81 -29.20 -10.93
N ARG A 197 7.02 -29.73 -11.09
CA ARG A 197 7.63 -30.64 -10.09
C ARG A 197 7.94 -29.92 -8.79
N ALA A 198 8.47 -28.69 -8.87
CA ALA A 198 8.73 -27.89 -7.67
C ALA A 198 7.45 -27.61 -6.87
N LEU A 199 6.40 -27.21 -7.57
CA LEU A 199 5.09 -26.95 -6.92
C LEU A 199 4.46 -28.22 -6.37
N ALA A 200 4.65 -29.37 -7.01
CA ALA A 200 4.19 -30.66 -6.48
C ALA A 200 4.86 -31.00 -5.15
N ILE A 201 6.16 -30.73 -5.02
CA ILE A 201 6.92 -30.91 -3.77
C ILE A 201 6.38 -29.97 -2.69
N LEU A 202 6.13 -28.70 -3.04
CA LEU A 202 5.55 -27.74 -2.10
C LEU A 202 4.17 -28.18 -1.61
N LYS A 203 3.30 -28.59 -2.53
CA LYS A 203 1.94 -29.06 -2.20
C LYS A 203 1.97 -30.31 -1.33
N SER A 204 2.91 -31.22 -1.58
CA SER A 204 3.11 -32.38 -0.73
C SER A 204 3.54 -31.99 0.70
N ALA A 205 4.39 -30.99 0.82
CA ALA A 205 4.78 -30.47 2.14
C ALA A 205 3.58 -29.87 2.90
N LEU A 206 2.65 -29.25 2.19
CA LEU A 206 1.45 -28.69 2.83
C LEU A 206 0.60 -29.76 3.53
N ASP A 207 0.62 -31.00 3.06
CA ASP A 207 -0.16 -32.10 3.66
C ASP A 207 0.37 -32.49 5.06
N SER A 208 1.63 -32.22 5.34
CA SER A 208 2.27 -32.61 6.61
C SER A 208 2.63 -31.42 7.52
N GLN A 209 2.60 -30.21 7.01
CA GLN A 209 2.95 -29.01 7.76
C GLN A 209 1.70 -28.27 8.25
N GLN A 210 1.80 -27.67 9.44
CA GLN A 210 0.71 -26.93 10.06
C GLN A 210 1.16 -25.56 10.52
N GLY A 211 0.20 -24.64 10.71
CA GLY A 211 0.49 -23.26 11.14
C GLY A 211 1.07 -22.40 10.04
N GLU A 212 1.58 -21.24 10.43
CA GLU A 212 2.22 -20.32 9.48
C GLU A 212 3.68 -20.72 9.20
N PRO A 213 4.16 -20.49 7.97
CA PRO A 213 3.48 -19.83 6.83
C PRO A 213 2.69 -20.78 5.91
N TRP A 214 2.59 -22.04 6.25
CA TRP A 214 1.93 -23.07 5.43
C TRP A 214 0.45 -22.77 5.21
N GLN A 215 -0.20 -22.24 6.25
CA GLN A 215 -1.60 -21.83 6.17
C GLN A 215 -1.80 -20.70 5.15
N THR A 216 -0.89 -19.74 5.12
CA THR A 216 -0.92 -18.67 4.12
C THR A 216 -0.67 -19.19 2.72
N ILE A 217 0.24 -20.15 2.54
CA ILE A 217 0.46 -20.79 1.23
C ILE A 217 -0.82 -21.48 0.76
N ARG A 218 -1.53 -22.19 1.64
CA ARG A 218 -2.82 -22.83 1.31
C ARG A 218 -3.84 -21.81 0.84
N LEU A 219 -3.94 -20.68 1.53
CA LEU A 219 -4.85 -19.59 1.15
C LEU A 219 -4.50 -19.05 -0.25
N ILE A 220 -3.25 -18.73 -0.49
CA ILE A 220 -2.80 -18.18 -1.78
C ILE A 220 -3.01 -19.22 -2.90
N SER A 221 -2.80 -20.50 -2.64
CA SER A 221 -2.93 -21.56 -3.64
C SER A 221 -4.35 -21.73 -4.17
N GLU A 222 -5.36 -21.26 -3.45
CA GLU A 222 -6.74 -21.24 -3.93
C GLU A 222 -6.92 -20.29 -5.12
N PHE A 223 -6.07 -19.25 -5.22
CA PHE A 223 -6.15 -18.22 -6.26
C PHE A 223 -5.06 -18.35 -7.30
N TYR A 224 -3.89 -18.83 -6.91
CA TYR A 224 -2.70 -18.95 -7.77
C TYR A 224 -2.06 -20.34 -7.63
N PRO A 225 -2.79 -21.42 -8.01
CA PRO A 225 -2.33 -22.79 -7.76
C PRO A 225 -1.06 -23.20 -8.52
N GLU A 226 -0.72 -22.48 -9.60
CA GLU A 226 0.41 -22.80 -10.47
C GLU A 226 1.49 -21.71 -10.49
N ASP A 227 1.45 -20.79 -9.53
CA ASP A 227 2.39 -19.66 -9.47
C ASP A 227 3.56 -19.98 -8.55
N SER A 228 4.79 -19.74 -9.03
CA SER A 228 6.00 -19.93 -8.23
C SER A 228 6.06 -19.01 -7.00
N GLY A 229 5.27 -17.94 -6.98
CA GLY A 229 5.08 -17.09 -5.81
C GLY A 229 4.54 -17.81 -4.58
N LEU A 230 4.03 -19.05 -4.74
CA LEU A 230 3.63 -19.89 -3.61
C LEU A 230 4.78 -20.23 -2.66
N PHE A 231 6.01 -20.15 -3.12
CA PHE A 231 7.20 -20.30 -2.25
C PHE A 231 7.47 -19.05 -1.40
N SER A 232 6.93 -17.91 -1.78
CA SER A 232 7.27 -16.61 -1.17
C SER A 232 6.98 -16.52 0.33
N PRO A 233 5.90 -17.11 0.89
CA PRO A 233 5.71 -17.08 2.34
C PRO A 233 6.81 -17.79 3.15
N LEU A 234 7.61 -18.64 2.51
CA LEU A 234 8.78 -19.27 3.14
C LEU A 234 9.98 -18.31 3.22
N LEU A 235 10.02 -17.31 2.34
CA LEU A 235 11.12 -16.35 2.24
C LEU A 235 10.78 -15.01 2.90
N LEU A 236 9.51 -14.57 2.81
CA LEU A 236 9.03 -13.29 3.30
C LEU A 236 8.30 -13.45 4.62
N ASN A 237 8.41 -12.44 5.49
CA ASN A 237 7.61 -12.41 6.70
C ASN A 237 6.12 -12.39 6.35
N VAL A 238 5.36 -13.28 6.94
CA VAL A 238 3.90 -13.23 6.92
C VAL A 238 3.45 -12.40 8.12
N VAL A 239 2.68 -11.35 7.86
CA VAL A 239 2.30 -10.35 8.86
C VAL A 239 0.78 -10.34 8.98
N LYS A 240 0.28 -10.50 10.21
CA LYS A 240 -1.13 -10.35 10.54
C LYS A 240 -1.30 -9.07 11.35
N LEU A 241 -1.81 -8.02 10.72
CA LEU A 241 -2.10 -6.76 11.40
C LEU A 241 -3.44 -6.86 12.10
N ASN A 242 -3.48 -6.48 13.36
CA ASN A 242 -4.73 -6.25 14.08
C ASN A 242 -5.29 -4.87 13.70
N PRO A 243 -6.62 -4.66 13.77
CA PRO A 243 -7.19 -3.34 13.56
C PRO A 243 -6.47 -2.28 14.41
N GLY A 244 -6.05 -1.18 13.79
CA GLY A 244 -5.31 -0.11 14.45
C GLY A 244 -3.79 -0.24 14.38
N GLU A 245 -3.27 -1.34 13.91
CA GLU A 245 -1.83 -1.51 13.64
C GLU A 245 -1.45 -1.01 12.26
N ALA A 246 -0.25 -0.47 12.11
CA ALA A 246 0.27 0.08 10.87
C ALA A 246 1.64 -0.48 10.52
N MET A 247 1.95 -0.47 9.22
CA MET A 247 3.20 -1.01 8.69
C MET A 247 3.64 -0.15 7.50
N PHE A 248 4.91 0.25 7.51
CA PHE A 248 5.51 0.97 6.40
C PHE A 248 6.17 -0.01 5.42
N LEU A 249 5.98 0.26 4.13
CA LEU A 249 6.53 -0.55 3.04
C LEU A 249 7.66 0.22 2.36
N PHE A 250 8.89 -0.24 2.60
CA PHE A 250 10.09 0.40 2.09
C PHE A 250 10.32 0.07 0.62
N ALA A 251 10.96 1.00 -0.10
CA ALA A 251 11.50 0.72 -1.43
C ALA A 251 12.46 -0.49 -1.37
N GLU A 252 12.62 -1.16 -2.51
CA GLU A 252 13.54 -2.28 -2.68
C GLU A 252 13.21 -3.52 -1.82
N THR A 253 12.01 -3.57 -1.26
CA THR A 253 11.56 -4.61 -0.33
C THR A 253 10.34 -5.33 -0.88
N PRO A 254 10.40 -6.66 -1.08
CA PRO A 254 9.25 -7.43 -1.54
C PRO A 254 8.11 -7.40 -0.52
N HIS A 255 6.90 -7.20 -1.01
CA HIS A 255 5.70 -7.18 -0.16
C HIS A 255 4.46 -7.55 -0.97
N ALA A 256 3.40 -7.95 -0.27
CA ALA A 256 2.10 -8.22 -0.86
C ALA A 256 0.99 -8.03 0.17
N TYR A 257 -0.17 -7.55 -0.26
CA TYR A 257 -1.40 -7.58 0.53
C TYR A 257 -2.18 -8.82 0.14
N LEU A 258 -2.64 -9.59 1.12
CA LEU A 258 -3.27 -10.89 0.87
C LEU A 258 -4.76 -10.91 1.18
N GLN A 259 -5.19 -10.27 2.27
CA GLN A 259 -6.59 -10.29 2.68
C GLN A 259 -6.87 -9.22 3.74
N GLY A 260 -8.02 -8.59 3.65
CA GLY A 260 -8.51 -7.66 4.67
C GLY A 260 -8.75 -6.27 4.14
N VAL A 261 -9.14 -5.36 5.05
CA VAL A 261 -9.42 -3.96 4.75
C VAL A 261 -8.46 -3.07 5.52
N ALA A 262 -7.88 -2.11 4.81
CA ALA A 262 -6.91 -1.19 5.38
C ALA A 262 -7.02 0.20 4.77
N LEU A 263 -6.56 1.20 5.49
CA LEU A 263 -6.19 2.48 4.90
C LEU A 263 -4.80 2.33 4.31
N GLU A 264 -4.59 2.88 3.13
CA GLU A 264 -3.27 2.95 2.50
C GLU A 264 -2.96 4.39 2.12
N VAL A 265 -1.77 4.84 2.46
CA VAL A 265 -1.23 6.13 2.00
C VAL A 265 0.00 5.84 1.17
N MET A 266 0.10 6.45 0.01
CA MET A 266 1.24 6.28 -0.87
C MET A 266 1.67 7.59 -1.53
N ALA A 267 2.93 7.68 -1.91
CA ALA A 267 3.38 8.72 -2.83
C ALA A 267 2.77 8.47 -4.22
N ASN A 268 2.70 9.52 -5.03
CA ASN A 268 2.15 9.42 -6.38
C ASN A 268 3.13 8.72 -7.32
N SER A 269 3.01 7.41 -7.41
CA SER A 269 3.73 6.57 -8.37
C SER A 269 2.93 5.32 -8.71
N ASP A 270 3.05 4.90 -9.96
CA ASP A 270 2.50 3.63 -10.45
C ASP A 270 3.61 2.62 -10.76
N ASN A 271 4.84 2.88 -10.32
CA ASN A 271 6.00 2.02 -10.58
C ASN A 271 5.91 0.74 -9.76
N VAL A 272 5.87 -0.40 -10.45
CA VAL A 272 5.78 -1.73 -9.84
C VAL A 272 6.69 -2.69 -10.60
N LEU A 273 7.56 -3.37 -9.86
CA LEU A 273 8.26 -4.56 -10.33
C LEU A 273 7.58 -5.76 -9.69
N ARG A 274 7.02 -6.63 -10.51
CA ARG A 274 6.26 -7.80 -10.03
C ARG A 274 7.21 -8.92 -9.65
N ALA A 275 6.85 -9.63 -8.59
CA ALA A 275 7.69 -10.69 -8.02
C ALA A 275 6.90 -11.98 -7.72
N GLY A 276 5.81 -12.21 -8.45
CA GLY A 276 4.97 -13.40 -8.32
C GLY A 276 3.52 -13.07 -8.01
N LEU A 277 2.69 -14.11 -7.95
CA LEU A 277 1.24 -14.05 -7.76
C LEU A 277 0.58 -13.15 -8.80
N THR A 278 0.97 -13.34 -10.05
CA THR A 278 0.46 -12.54 -11.17
C THR A 278 0.64 -13.27 -12.49
N PRO A 279 -0.34 -13.17 -13.42
CA PRO A 279 -0.15 -13.62 -14.80
C PRO A 279 0.60 -12.60 -15.66
N LYS A 280 0.88 -11.40 -15.13
CA LYS A 280 1.51 -10.31 -15.87
C LYS A 280 3.01 -10.52 -16.00
N TYR A 281 3.63 -9.78 -16.94
CA TYR A 281 5.05 -9.82 -17.20
C TYR A 281 5.90 -9.53 -15.97
N ILE A 282 6.94 -10.33 -15.76
CA ILE A 282 7.94 -10.15 -14.72
C ILE A 282 9.30 -9.96 -15.39
N ASP A 283 9.91 -8.81 -15.13
CA ASP A 283 11.27 -8.51 -15.56
C ASP A 283 12.23 -8.93 -14.44
N ILE A 284 12.69 -10.17 -14.48
CA ILE A 284 13.49 -10.74 -13.38
C ILE A 284 14.84 -10.01 -13.22
N PRO A 285 15.61 -9.70 -14.28
CA PRO A 285 16.85 -8.95 -14.08
C PRO A 285 16.64 -7.58 -13.45
N GLU A 286 15.63 -6.82 -13.89
CA GLU A 286 15.33 -5.51 -13.32
C GLU A 286 14.81 -5.63 -11.89
N LEU A 287 13.98 -6.62 -11.61
CA LEU A 287 13.50 -6.92 -10.26
C LEU A 287 14.66 -7.19 -9.30
N VAL A 288 15.56 -8.09 -9.65
CA VAL A 288 16.71 -8.46 -8.80
C VAL A 288 17.62 -7.27 -8.56
N ALA A 289 17.82 -6.42 -9.56
CA ALA A 289 18.61 -5.19 -9.45
C ALA A 289 18.02 -4.18 -8.46
N ASN A 290 16.71 -4.26 -8.19
CA ASN A 290 15.99 -3.34 -7.32
C ASN A 290 15.56 -3.96 -5.99
N VAL A 291 16.08 -5.12 -5.62
CA VAL A 291 15.79 -5.78 -4.35
C VAL A 291 17.00 -5.73 -3.44
N LYS A 292 16.77 -5.35 -2.19
CA LYS A 292 17.74 -5.52 -1.11
C LYS A 292 17.51 -6.90 -0.48
N PHE A 293 18.50 -7.78 -0.63
CA PHE A 293 18.43 -9.12 -0.06
C PHE A 293 18.93 -9.12 1.40
N GLU A 294 18.19 -8.39 2.23
CA GLU A 294 18.47 -8.19 3.64
C GLU A 294 17.30 -8.69 4.49
N ALA A 295 17.62 -9.38 5.57
CA ALA A 295 16.60 -9.82 6.52
C ALA A 295 16.04 -8.65 7.32
N LYS A 296 14.75 -8.69 7.59
CA LYS A 296 14.10 -7.78 8.53
C LYS A 296 13.36 -8.60 9.58
N PRO A 297 13.76 -8.50 10.87
CA PRO A 297 13.08 -9.24 11.94
C PRO A 297 11.60 -8.89 12.04
N ALA A 298 10.77 -9.89 12.32
CA ALA A 298 9.33 -9.73 12.41
C ALA A 298 8.90 -8.66 13.44
N ASN A 299 9.65 -8.50 14.53
CA ASN A 299 9.37 -7.51 15.57
C ASN A 299 9.70 -6.07 15.17
N GLN A 300 10.25 -5.84 13.98
CA GLN A 300 10.58 -4.51 13.46
C GLN A 300 9.67 -4.08 12.30
N LEU A 301 8.66 -4.88 11.96
CA LEU A 301 7.80 -4.60 10.80
C LEU A 301 6.73 -3.55 11.08
N LEU A 302 6.20 -3.50 12.29
CA LEU A 302 5.12 -2.57 12.63
C LEU A 302 5.67 -1.16 12.89
N THR A 303 4.93 -0.17 12.41
CA THR A 303 5.17 1.24 12.70
C THR A 303 4.50 1.57 14.03
N GLN A 304 5.29 1.83 15.07
CA GLN A 304 4.76 2.15 16.38
C GLN A 304 4.37 3.63 16.46
N PRO A 305 3.12 3.96 16.81
CA PRO A 305 2.70 5.35 16.93
C PRO A 305 3.27 6.01 18.19
N VAL A 306 3.44 7.33 18.12
CA VAL A 306 3.77 8.19 19.25
C VAL A 306 2.51 8.91 19.68
N LYS A 307 2.10 8.71 20.93
CA LYS A 307 0.87 9.32 21.46
C LYS A 307 1.17 10.72 22.00
N GLN A 308 0.39 11.69 21.53
CA GLN A 308 0.41 13.08 22.01
C GLN A 308 -1.03 13.54 22.25
N GLY A 309 -1.48 13.48 23.52
CA GLY A 309 -2.87 13.78 23.85
C GLY A 309 -3.85 12.83 23.15
N ALA A 310 -4.75 13.37 22.36
CA ALA A 310 -5.71 12.60 21.56
C ALA A 310 -5.17 12.14 20.20
N GLU A 311 -3.95 12.52 19.86
CA GLU A 311 -3.31 12.20 18.57
C GLU A 311 -2.35 11.02 18.70
N LEU A 312 -2.44 10.10 17.75
CA LEU A 312 -1.43 9.07 17.50
C LEU A 312 -0.71 9.44 16.21
N ASP A 313 0.56 9.82 16.33
CA ASP A 313 1.41 10.11 15.17
C ASP A 313 2.19 8.86 14.78
N PHE A 314 2.07 8.46 13.51
CA PHE A 314 2.80 7.32 12.96
C PHE A 314 4.06 7.83 12.26
N PRO A 315 5.27 7.60 12.82
CA PRO A 315 6.51 8.07 12.21
C PRO A 315 6.71 7.45 10.80
N ILE A 316 6.98 8.30 9.83
CA ILE A 316 7.13 7.92 8.43
C ILE A 316 8.46 8.49 7.91
N PRO A 317 9.33 7.65 7.29
CA PRO A 317 10.69 8.05 6.91
C PRO A 317 10.77 8.76 5.55
N VAL A 318 9.68 9.32 5.04
CA VAL A 318 9.63 10.07 3.77
C VAL A 318 8.86 11.36 3.97
N ASP A 319 9.13 12.34 3.11
CA ASP A 319 8.46 13.65 3.16
C ASP A 319 7.17 13.71 2.33
N ASP A 320 6.94 12.68 1.52
CA ASP A 320 5.79 12.62 0.59
C ASP A 320 4.46 12.66 1.33
N PHE A 321 4.39 12.12 2.54
CA PHE A 321 3.20 12.15 3.39
C PHE A 321 3.54 11.95 4.86
N ALA A 322 2.63 12.40 5.72
CA ALA A 322 2.56 12.11 7.14
C ALA A 322 1.18 11.54 7.46
N PHE A 323 1.07 10.75 8.50
CA PHE A 323 -0.17 10.10 8.89
C PHE A 323 -0.37 10.15 10.40
N SER A 324 -1.57 10.53 10.83
CA SER A 324 -1.96 10.52 12.23
C SER A 324 -3.42 10.10 12.42
N LEU A 325 -3.72 9.63 13.62
CA LEU A 325 -5.08 9.33 14.06
C LEU A 325 -5.43 10.25 15.23
N HIS A 326 -6.67 10.71 15.26
CA HIS A 326 -7.20 11.54 16.32
C HIS A 326 -8.38 10.83 16.98
N ASP A 327 -8.30 10.59 18.29
CA ASP A 327 -9.43 10.16 19.10
C ASP A 327 -10.36 11.35 19.31
N LEU A 328 -11.63 11.19 18.95
CA LEU A 328 -12.62 12.26 19.03
C LEU A 328 -13.39 12.19 20.34
N SER A 329 -13.75 13.37 20.85
CA SER A 329 -14.64 13.54 21.99
C SER A 329 -15.50 14.77 21.79
N ASP A 330 -16.44 15.02 22.68
CA ASP A 330 -17.28 16.23 22.65
C ASP A 330 -16.47 17.51 22.83
N LYS A 331 -15.27 17.39 23.42
CA LYS A 331 -14.34 18.50 23.54
C LYS A 331 -13.65 18.77 22.23
N GLU A 332 -13.73 20.02 21.76
CA GLU A 332 -13.00 20.44 20.56
C GLU A 332 -11.49 20.31 20.75
N THR A 333 -10.83 19.73 19.75
CA THR A 333 -9.38 19.69 19.63
C THR A 333 -8.95 20.38 18.35
N THR A 334 -7.76 20.97 18.35
CA THR A 334 -7.23 21.67 17.18
C THR A 334 -6.36 20.75 16.35
N ILE A 335 -6.60 20.74 15.03
CA ILE A 335 -5.76 20.07 14.04
C ILE A 335 -5.07 21.15 13.21
N SER A 336 -3.75 21.11 13.16
CA SER A 336 -2.95 22.12 12.48
C SER A 336 -1.84 21.48 11.65
N GLN A 337 -1.64 21.99 10.46
CA GLN A 337 -0.51 21.66 9.58
C GLN A 337 -0.23 22.84 8.66
N GLN A 338 0.96 22.90 8.06
CA GLN A 338 1.33 23.93 7.09
C GLN A 338 1.10 23.50 5.64
N SER A 339 0.48 22.37 5.46
CA SER A 339 0.15 21.77 4.17
C SER A 339 -1.35 21.58 4.02
N ALA A 340 -1.78 21.14 2.85
CA ALA A 340 -3.10 20.54 2.70
C ALA A 340 -3.19 19.26 3.53
N ALA A 341 -4.41 18.88 3.90
CA ALA A 341 -4.69 17.62 4.57
C ALA A 341 -5.94 16.97 3.99
N ILE A 342 -5.97 15.64 4.03
CA ILE A 342 -7.20 14.87 3.85
C ILE A 342 -7.54 14.26 5.20
N LEU A 343 -8.76 14.50 5.66
CA LEU A 343 -9.30 13.95 6.90
C LEU A 343 -10.33 12.89 6.54
N PHE A 344 -10.25 11.73 7.18
CA PHE A 344 -11.13 10.59 6.92
C PHE A 344 -11.75 10.11 8.22
N CYS A 345 -13.07 10.03 8.27
CA CYS A 345 -13.78 9.49 9.42
C CYS A 345 -13.70 7.96 9.41
N VAL A 346 -12.87 7.40 10.29
CA VAL A 346 -12.65 5.95 10.37
C VAL A 346 -13.86 5.26 11.02
N GLU A 347 -14.34 5.84 12.10
CA GLU A 347 -15.50 5.35 12.86
C GLU A 347 -16.12 6.48 13.65
N GLY A 348 -17.39 6.33 14.03
CA GLY A 348 -18.12 7.32 14.80
C GLY A 348 -18.64 8.45 13.93
N ASP A 349 -18.39 9.69 14.34
CA ASP A 349 -18.75 10.90 13.62
C ASP A 349 -17.77 12.02 13.93
N ALA A 350 -17.57 12.91 12.97
CA ALA A 350 -16.69 14.06 13.15
C ALA A 350 -17.37 15.34 12.70
N THR A 351 -17.28 16.40 13.50
CA THR A 351 -17.67 17.75 13.12
C THR A 351 -16.43 18.63 13.06
N LEU A 352 -16.12 19.10 11.86
CA LEU A 352 -15.01 20.01 11.60
C LEU A 352 -15.51 21.44 11.61
N CYS A 353 -14.78 22.32 12.29
CA CYS A 353 -15.16 23.73 12.41
C CYS A 353 -14.00 24.66 12.01
N LYS A 354 -14.34 25.70 11.26
CA LYS A 354 -13.45 26.80 10.92
C LYS A 354 -14.27 28.09 10.86
N GLY A 355 -14.13 28.95 11.86
CA GLY A 355 -14.99 30.15 11.97
C GLY A 355 -16.46 29.74 12.05
N SER A 356 -17.30 30.29 11.17
CA SER A 356 -18.72 29.94 11.07
C SER A 356 -18.99 28.69 10.23
N GLN A 357 -17.99 28.17 9.53
CA GLN A 357 -18.13 26.97 8.68
C GLN A 357 -18.07 25.70 9.54
N GLN A 358 -19.04 24.82 9.32
CA GLN A 358 -19.05 23.48 9.90
C GLN A 358 -19.20 22.44 8.81
N LEU A 359 -18.50 21.31 8.97
CA LEU A 359 -18.58 20.18 8.08
C LEU A 359 -18.67 18.89 8.90
N GLN A 360 -19.73 18.11 8.65
CA GLN A 360 -19.90 16.81 9.32
C GLN A 360 -19.45 15.68 8.44
N LEU A 361 -18.70 14.74 9.01
CA LEU A 361 -18.25 13.50 8.38
C LEU A 361 -18.84 12.31 9.11
N LYS A 362 -19.50 11.44 8.35
CA LYS A 362 -19.92 10.11 8.79
C LYS A 362 -18.78 9.12 8.49
N PRO A 363 -18.83 7.90 9.07
CA PRO A 363 -17.82 6.88 8.76
C PRO A 363 -17.69 6.65 7.25
N GLY A 364 -16.46 6.65 6.75
CA GLY A 364 -16.16 6.49 5.33
C GLY A 364 -16.17 7.78 4.51
N GLU A 365 -16.61 8.88 5.10
CA GLU A 365 -16.55 10.20 4.46
C GLU A 365 -15.23 10.90 4.76
N SER A 366 -14.81 11.75 3.83
CA SER A 366 -13.55 12.49 3.91
C SER A 366 -13.69 13.93 3.49
N ALA A 367 -12.75 14.76 3.93
CA ALA A 367 -12.70 16.18 3.62
C ALA A 367 -11.29 16.60 3.22
N PHE A 368 -11.22 17.55 2.30
CA PHE A 368 -9.99 18.25 1.95
C PHE A 368 -9.91 19.56 2.73
N ILE A 369 -8.79 19.75 3.42
CA ILE A 369 -8.47 20.99 4.13
C ILE A 369 -7.29 21.61 3.42
N ALA A 370 -7.50 22.76 2.79
CA ALA A 370 -6.42 23.51 2.16
C ALA A 370 -5.44 24.05 3.22
N ALA A 371 -4.19 24.26 2.83
CA ALA A 371 -3.17 24.76 3.75
C ALA A 371 -3.57 26.09 4.42
N ASN A 372 -4.20 26.99 3.67
CA ASN A 372 -4.67 28.27 4.19
C ASN A 372 -5.91 28.19 5.08
N GLU A 373 -6.54 27.02 5.16
CA GLU A 373 -7.67 26.77 6.04
C GLU A 373 -7.25 26.24 7.42
N SER A 374 -6.01 25.83 7.57
CA SER A 374 -5.45 25.41 8.87
C SER A 374 -5.24 26.61 9.80
N PRO A 375 -5.50 26.50 11.11
CA PRO A 375 -5.99 25.33 11.84
C PRO A 375 -7.51 25.17 11.73
N VAL A 376 -7.97 23.95 11.94
CA VAL A 376 -9.38 23.61 12.09
C VAL A 376 -9.59 22.96 13.46
N THR A 377 -10.79 23.04 14.00
CA THR A 377 -11.15 22.28 15.21
C THR A 377 -12.02 21.09 14.85
N VAL A 378 -11.96 20.05 15.66
CA VAL A 378 -12.75 18.84 15.48
C VAL A 378 -13.31 18.36 16.81
N ARG A 379 -14.55 17.88 16.77
CA ARG A 379 -15.20 17.17 17.88
C ARG A 379 -16.03 16.03 17.32
N GLY A 380 -16.44 15.13 18.15
CA GLY A 380 -17.29 14.01 17.77
C GLY A 380 -17.01 12.77 18.58
N HIS A 381 -17.19 11.61 17.98
CA HIS A 381 -16.95 10.30 18.56
C HIS A 381 -16.17 9.43 17.61
N GLY A 382 -15.41 8.48 18.14
CA GLY A 382 -14.62 7.55 17.33
C GLY A 382 -13.29 8.14 16.92
N ARG A 383 -12.88 7.91 15.67
CA ARG A 383 -11.53 8.25 15.22
C ARG A 383 -11.52 8.90 13.85
N LEU A 384 -10.63 9.87 13.70
CA LEU A 384 -10.39 10.61 12.47
C LEU A 384 -8.94 10.38 12.03
N ALA A 385 -8.74 9.90 10.81
CA ALA A 385 -7.42 9.78 10.21
C ALA A 385 -7.06 11.07 9.47
N ARG A 386 -5.79 11.44 9.52
CA ARG A 386 -5.27 12.60 8.80
C ARG A 386 -4.04 12.22 7.98
N VAL A 387 -4.06 12.59 6.70
CA VAL A 387 -2.89 12.53 5.80
C VAL A 387 -2.52 13.95 5.42
N TYR A 388 -1.25 14.29 5.57
CA TYR A 388 -0.75 15.65 5.36
C TYR A 388 0.76 15.62 5.12
N ASN A 389 1.42 16.76 5.11
CA ASN A 389 2.88 16.86 4.99
C ASN A 389 3.48 17.63 6.17
N LYS A 390 4.63 17.17 6.64
CA LYS A 390 5.42 17.81 7.71
C LYS A 390 6.62 18.57 7.12
N LEU A 391 6.43 19.40 6.12
CA LEU A 391 7.49 20.21 5.53
C LEU A 391 7.50 21.62 6.13
#